data_c988a0b83baca33db803fb124bad4d80
#
_entry.id   c988a0b83baca33db803fb124bad4d80
#
_cell.length_a   1.000
_cell.length_b   1.000
_cell.length_c   1.000
_cell.angle_alpha   90.00
_cell.angle_beta   90.00
_cell.angle_gamma   90.00
#
_symmetry.space_group_name_H-M   'P 1'
#
loop_
_entity.id
_entity.type
_entity.pdbx_description
1 polymer ?
#
loop_
_entity_poly.entity_id
_entity_poly.type
_entity_poly.pdbx_seq_one_letter_code
_entity_poly.pdbx_strand_id
1 'polypeptide(L)'
;TENTKVVCLGTLGEWTYIEAEEDGVRLRGFVPTVCLYATVTDLSEARRAMTGSWRLYSGSSINASRITFNEDGTMTAKSQLESGREVEWSGTWSIDFYDTRRGRYWNDAEFELTLARGTAVEQYGLRICRQALEDDAYILVISDGTRTSDMVVCE
;
A
#
# COMPACT_ATOMS: atom_id res chain seq x y z
N THR A 1 -8.53 -6.13 -15.81
CA THR A 1 -7.56 -5.04 -15.54
C THR A 1 -7.13 -5.13 -14.08
N GLU A 2 -5.87 -5.01 -13.79
CA GLU A 2 -5.37 -4.95 -12.41
C GLU A 2 -6.04 -3.79 -11.68
N ASN A 3 -6.47 -4.03 -10.42
CA ASN A 3 -7.12 -3.04 -9.54
C ASN A 3 -8.55 -2.62 -9.91
N THR A 4 -9.29 -3.42 -10.64
CA THR A 4 -10.73 -3.20 -10.86
C THR A 4 -11.49 -3.40 -9.55
N LYS A 5 -12.33 -2.43 -9.15
CA LYS A 5 -13.22 -2.57 -8.01
C LYS A 5 -14.34 -3.55 -8.35
N VAL A 6 -14.59 -4.50 -7.46
CA VAL A 6 -15.61 -5.52 -7.65
C VAL A 6 -16.52 -5.63 -6.44
N VAL A 7 -17.74 -6.08 -6.65
CA VAL A 7 -18.67 -6.47 -5.58
C VAL A 7 -18.65 -7.98 -5.45
N CYS A 8 -18.36 -8.48 -4.26
CA CYS A 8 -18.42 -9.90 -3.97
C CYS A 8 -19.88 -10.31 -3.72
N LEU A 9 -20.38 -11.26 -4.49
CA LEU A 9 -21.76 -11.74 -4.44
C LEU A 9 -21.91 -13.07 -3.69
N GLY A 10 -20.83 -13.84 -3.57
CA GLY A 10 -20.82 -15.13 -2.87
C GLY A 10 -19.53 -15.90 -3.12
N THR A 11 -19.34 -16.97 -2.37
CA THR A 11 -18.15 -17.84 -2.47
C THR A 11 -18.54 -19.27 -2.76
N LEU A 12 -17.71 -19.98 -3.52
CA LEU A 12 -17.83 -21.41 -3.80
C LEU A 12 -16.42 -22.03 -3.77
N GLY A 13 -16.07 -22.65 -2.64
CA GLY A 13 -14.74 -23.18 -2.41
C GLY A 13 -13.67 -22.07 -2.50
N GLU A 14 -12.71 -22.24 -3.38
CA GLU A 14 -11.62 -21.28 -3.62
C GLU A 14 -11.99 -20.16 -4.62
N TRP A 15 -13.26 -20.09 -5.02
CA TRP A 15 -13.75 -19.13 -6.00
C TRP A 15 -14.74 -18.16 -5.37
N THR A 16 -14.69 -16.91 -5.78
CA THR A 16 -15.67 -15.88 -5.43
C THR A 16 -16.41 -15.42 -6.67
N TYR A 17 -17.72 -15.39 -6.58
CA TYR A 17 -18.59 -14.82 -7.61
C TYR A 17 -18.66 -13.32 -7.41
N ILE A 18 -18.29 -12.58 -8.45
CA ILE A 18 -18.16 -11.11 -8.40
C ILE A 18 -19.02 -10.45 -9.48
N GLU A 19 -19.32 -9.18 -9.23
CA GLU A 19 -19.79 -8.23 -10.22
C GLU A 19 -18.78 -7.10 -10.37
N ALA A 20 -18.37 -6.81 -11.57
CA ALA A 20 -17.53 -5.68 -11.93
C ALA A 20 -18.25 -4.78 -12.93
N GLU A 21 -17.91 -3.51 -12.96
CA GLU A 21 -18.34 -2.58 -13.99
C GLU A 21 -17.12 -2.04 -14.73
N GLU A 22 -17.09 -2.21 -16.03
CA GLU A 22 -16.03 -1.72 -16.92
C GLU A 22 -16.68 -1.05 -18.13
N ASP A 23 -16.34 0.20 -18.39
CA ASP A 23 -16.89 1.02 -19.46
C ASP A 23 -18.44 1.08 -19.52
N GLY A 24 -19.08 1.08 -18.33
CA GLY A 24 -20.53 1.08 -18.19
C GLY A 24 -21.21 -0.28 -18.43
N VAL A 25 -20.41 -1.33 -18.65
CA VAL A 25 -20.90 -2.71 -18.81
C VAL A 25 -20.72 -3.47 -17.49
N ARG A 26 -21.79 -4.08 -17.00
CA ARG A 26 -21.73 -4.98 -15.85
C ARG A 26 -21.35 -6.39 -16.27
N LEU A 27 -20.27 -6.85 -15.71
CA LEU A 27 -19.74 -8.20 -15.92
C LEU A 27 -19.88 -9.00 -14.63
N ARG A 28 -20.29 -10.25 -14.75
CA ARG A 28 -20.36 -11.19 -13.61
C ARG A 28 -19.56 -12.44 -13.93
N GLY A 29 -18.90 -12.99 -12.92
CA GLY A 29 -18.13 -14.20 -13.10
C GLY A 29 -17.45 -14.65 -11.83
N PHE A 30 -16.80 -15.81 -11.92
CA PHE A 30 -15.97 -16.33 -10.83
C PHE A 30 -14.53 -15.92 -11.02
N VAL A 31 -13.91 -15.50 -9.93
CA VAL A 31 -12.48 -15.26 -9.83
C VAL A 31 -11.89 -16.06 -8.68
N PRO A 32 -10.62 -16.49 -8.75
CA PRO A 32 -9.98 -17.10 -7.58
C PRO A 32 -9.98 -16.12 -6.40
N THR A 33 -10.44 -16.56 -5.24
CA THR A 33 -10.54 -15.69 -4.04
C THR A 33 -9.18 -15.10 -3.65
N VAL A 34 -8.09 -15.82 -3.90
CA VAL A 34 -6.72 -15.36 -3.67
C VAL A 34 -6.35 -14.09 -4.47
N CYS A 35 -7.06 -13.80 -5.55
CA CYS A 35 -6.86 -12.60 -6.36
C CYS A 35 -7.61 -11.36 -5.84
N LEU A 36 -8.39 -11.51 -4.77
CA LEU A 36 -9.18 -10.44 -4.20
C LEU A 36 -8.50 -9.82 -2.98
N TYR A 37 -8.54 -8.51 -2.92
CA TYR A 37 -8.01 -7.70 -1.84
C TYR A 37 -9.08 -6.74 -1.36
N ALA A 38 -9.23 -6.60 -0.04
CA ALA A 38 -10.08 -5.59 0.56
C ALA A 38 -9.25 -4.35 0.89
N THR A 39 -9.68 -3.17 0.46
CA THR A 39 -9.02 -1.91 0.82
C THR A 39 -9.28 -1.61 2.28
N VAL A 40 -8.23 -1.34 3.04
CA VAL A 40 -8.31 -0.86 4.43
C VAL A 40 -8.72 0.60 4.42
N THR A 41 -9.78 0.94 5.15
CA THR A 41 -10.31 2.31 5.26
C THR A 41 -10.29 2.85 6.70
N ASP A 42 -10.07 2.00 7.67
CA ASP A 42 -9.94 2.36 9.09
C ASP A 42 -8.50 2.77 9.43
N LEU A 43 -8.32 3.94 10.04
CA LEU A 43 -7.00 4.50 10.33
C LEU A 43 -6.23 3.69 11.38
N SER A 44 -6.92 3.13 12.37
CA SER A 44 -6.29 2.29 13.40
C SER A 44 -5.79 0.97 12.83
N GLU A 45 -6.57 0.35 11.95
CA GLU A 45 -6.16 -0.84 11.21
C GLU A 45 -4.98 -0.52 10.30
N ALA A 46 -5.03 0.61 9.59
CA ALA A 46 -3.96 1.06 8.72
C ALA A 46 -2.62 1.24 9.47
N ARG A 47 -2.63 1.86 10.63
CA ARG A 47 -1.43 2.00 11.46
C ARG A 47 -0.88 0.66 11.90
N ARG A 48 -1.74 -0.25 12.34
CA ARG A 48 -1.34 -1.61 12.73
C ARG A 48 -0.78 -2.38 11.53
N ALA A 49 -1.40 -2.30 10.38
CA ALA A 49 -0.94 -2.97 9.16
C ALA A 49 0.43 -2.47 8.69
N MET A 50 0.72 -1.19 8.86
CA MET A 50 2.00 -0.58 8.50
C MET A 50 3.15 -1.06 9.38
N THR A 51 2.90 -1.35 10.64
CA THR A 51 3.94 -1.72 11.62
C THR A 51 4.63 -3.01 11.21
N GLY A 52 5.95 -2.98 11.15
CA GLY A 52 6.78 -4.11 10.74
C GLY A 52 7.77 -3.74 9.64
N SER A 53 8.41 -4.75 9.08
CA SER A 53 9.43 -4.60 8.05
C SER A 53 8.86 -4.88 6.66
N TRP A 54 9.21 -4.02 5.73
CA TRP A 54 8.73 -4.05 4.35
C TRP A 54 9.89 -4.03 3.37
N ARG A 55 9.81 -4.86 2.36
CA ARG A 55 10.72 -4.82 1.22
C ARG A 55 10.11 -3.93 0.12
N LEU A 56 10.91 -3.01 -0.38
CA LEU A 56 10.55 -2.12 -1.47
C LEU A 56 11.07 -2.68 -2.80
N TYR A 57 10.23 -2.67 -3.82
CA TYR A 57 10.65 -3.05 -5.16
C TYR A 57 11.51 -1.95 -5.80
N SER A 58 12.36 -2.36 -6.73
CA SER A 58 13.13 -1.45 -7.57
C SER A 58 12.20 -0.47 -8.28
N GLY A 59 12.51 0.83 -8.17
CA GLY A 59 11.68 1.89 -8.73
C GLY A 59 10.63 2.46 -7.78
N SER A 60 10.66 2.07 -6.52
CA SER A 60 9.83 2.66 -5.48
C SER A 60 10.02 4.18 -5.38
N SER A 61 8.94 4.90 -5.04
CA SER A 61 8.99 6.33 -4.73
C SER A 61 9.84 6.64 -3.51
N ILE A 62 9.94 5.71 -2.57
CA ILE A 62 10.84 5.79 -1.41
C ILE A 62 12.19 5.22 -1.80
N ASN A 63 13.24 6.04 -1.66
CA ASN A 63 14.60 5.59 -1.97
C ASN A 63 15.17 4.68 -0.87
N ALA A 64 14.68 3.48 -0.81
CA ALA A 64 15.11 2.44 0.11
C ALA A 64 14.84 1.05 -0.48
N SER A 65 15.59 0.04 -0.07
CA SER A 65 15.33 -1.36 -0.40
C SER A 65 14.50 -2.06 0.68
N ARG A 66 14.62 -1.58 1.89
CA ARG A 66 13.88 -2.08 3.07
C ARG A 66 13.54 -0.93 4.00
N ILE A 67 12.35 -0.98 4.59
CA ILE A 67 11.90 -0.02 5.57
C ILE A 67 11.21 -0.75 6.72
N THR A 68 11.46 -0.31 7.94
CA THR A 68 10.79 -0.83 9.15
C THR A 68 10.05 0.31 9.84
N PHE A 69 8.75 0.14 10.03
CA PHE A 69 7.91 1.06 10.77
C PHE A 69 7.69 0.50 12.18
N ASN A 70 8.08 1.25 13.19
CA ASN A 70 7.88 0.86 14.58
C ASN A 70 6.58 1.44 15.13
N GLU A 71 5.97 0.74 16.08
CA GLU A 71 4.70 1.14 16.70
C GLU A 71 4.79 2.50 17.40
N ASP A 72 5.98 2.87 17.89
CA ASP A 72 6.24 4.15 18.55
C ASP A 72 6.34 5.35 17.60
N GLY A 73 6.15 5.15 16.30
CA GLY A 73 6.26 6.19 15.28
C GLY A 73 7.68 6.43 14.75
N THR A 74 8.65 5.66 15.19
CA THR A 74 10.00 5.68 14.60
C THR A 74 10.09 4.76 13.40
N MET A 75 11.07 5.01 12.53
CA MET A 75 11.32 4.16 11.37
C MET A 75 12.82 4.07 11.08
N THR A 76 13.21 2.96 10.47
CA THR A 76 14.55 2.77 9.89
C THR A 76 14.42 2.32 8.44
N ALA A 77 15.33 2.75 7.60
CA ALA A 77 15.37 2.35 6.20
C ALA A 77 16.78 1.99 5.78
N LYS A 78 16.90 1.05 4.85
CA LYS A 78 18.15 0.62 4.25
C LYS A 78 18.09 0.84 2.76
N SER A 79 19.14 1.44 2.22
CA SER A 79 19.33 1.66 0.78
C SER A 79 20.64 1.04 0.35
N GLN A 80 20.63 0.39 -0.80
CA GLN A 80 21.84 -0.14 -1.41
C GLN A 80 22.29 0.84 -2.50
N LEU A 81 23.51 1.33 -2.38
CA LEU A 81 24.15 2.19 -3.39
C LEU A 81 24.62 1.33 -4.58
N GLU A 82 24.85 1.96 -5.73
CA GLU A 82 25.40 1.31 -6.92
C GLU A 82 26.74 0.61 -6.66
N SER A 83 27.50 1.10 -5.69
CA SER A 83 28.76 0.49 -5.23
C SER A 83 28.57 -0.84 -4.45
N GLY A 84 27.32 -1.26 -4.20
CA GLY A 84 27.00 -2.40 -3.34
C GLY A 84 27.03 -2.06 -1.83
N ARG A 85 27.44 -0.84 -1.46
CA ARG A 85 27.44 -0.37 -0.08
C ARG A 85 26.03 -0.14 0.42
N GLU A 86 25.71 -0.66 1.60
CA GLU A 86 24.46 -0.43 2.30
C GLU A 86 24.52 0.85 3.15
N VAL A 87 23.50 1.69 3.05
CA VAL A 87 23.33 2.89 3.86
C VAL A 87 22.05 2.76 4.66
N GLU A 88 22.14 2.99 5.96
CA GLU A 88 20.99 3.00 6.87
C GLU A 88 20.67 4.43 7.29
N TRP A 89 19.38 4.76 7.35
CA TRP A 89 18.89 6.02 7.88
C TRP A 89 17.65 5.80 8.73
N SER A 90 17.37 6.73 9.63
CA SER A 90 16.26 6.66 10.55
C SER A 90 15.48 7.97 10.59
N GLY A 91 14.27 7.90 11.07
CA GLY A 91 13.38 9.03 11.20
C GLY A 91 12.08 8.67 11.91
N THR A 92 11.04 9.41 11.60
CA THR A 92 9.70 9.17 12.12
C THR A 92 8.71 8.98 10.98
N TRP A 93 7.62 8.29 11.26
CA TRP A 93 6.53 8.10 10.32
C TRP A 93 5.19 8.38 10.97
N SER A 94 4.26 8.81 10.16
CA SER A 94 2.85 8.95 10.55
C SER A 94 1.96 8.75 9.33
N ILE A 95 0.72 8.35 9.57
CA ILE A 95 -0.32 8.27 8.55
C ILE A 95 -1.57 9.00 9.02
N ASP A 96 -2.27 9.58 8.07
CA ASP A 96 -3.57 10.23 8.26
C ASP A 96 -4.43 9.98 7.02
N PHE A 97 -5.70 10.34 7.07
CA PHE A 97 -6.56 10.27 5.91
C PHE A 97 -6.06 11.20 4.80
N TYR A 98 -6.15 10.70 3.56
CA TYR A 98 -5.81 11.50 2.40
C TYR A 98 -6.90 12.53 2.12
N ASP A 99 -6.50 13.79 1.99
CA ASP A 99 -7.40 14.85 1.56
C ASP A 99 -7.40 14.95 0.03
N THR A 100 -8.43 14.38 -0.60
CA THR A 100 -8.59 14.36 -2.07
C THR A 100 -8.64 15.76 -2.70
N ARG A 101 -8.96 16.80 -1.92
CA ARG A 101 -8.99 18.19 -2.42
C ARG A 101 -7.61 18.72 -2.75
N ARG A 102 -6.57 18.11 -2.23
CA ARG A 102 -5.18 18.48 -2.53
C ARG A 102 -4.72 18.05 -3.93
N GLY A 103 -5.41 17.11 -4.57
CA GLY A 103 -5.15 16.65 -5.94
C GLY A 103 -3.71 16.13 -6.20
N ARG A 104 -3.01 15.72 -5.15
CA ARG A 104 -1.58 15.48 -5.15
C ARG A 104 -1.20 14.07 -5.58
N TYR A 105 -2.08 13.11 -5.28
CA TYR A 105 -1.86 11.70 -5.53
C TYR A 105 -2.92 11.16 -6.48
N TRP A 106 -2.81 9.88 -6.83
CA TRP A 106 -3.85 9.24 -7.63
C TRP A 106 -5.14 9.04 -6.81
N ASN A 107 -6.26 8.91 -7.50
CA ASN A 107 -7.60 8.88 -6.89
C ASN A 107 -7.85 7.71 -5.92
N ASP A 108 -7.00 6.66 -5.95
CA ASP A 108 -7.15 5.46 -5.12
C ASP A 108 -6.40 5.54 -3.78
N ALA A 109 -5.75 6.64 -3.46
CA ALA A 109 -5.12 6.83 -2.16
C ALA A 109 -6.19 7.02 -1.08
N GLU A 110 -6.14 6.21 -0.02
CA GLU A 110 -6.99 6.33 1.17
C GLU A 110 -6.29 7.13 2.28
N PHE A 111 -4.98 7.02 2.35
CA PHE A 111 -4.16 7.62 3.41
C PHE A 111 -3.01 8.44 2.83
N GLU A 112 -2.48 9.32 3.66
CA GLU A 112 -1.23 10.03 3.42
C GLU A 112 -0.17 9.53 4.41
N LEU A 113 0.94 9.04 3.89
CA LEU A 113 2.12 8.64 4.65
C LEU A 113 3.09 9.81 4.71
N THR A 114 3.49 10.20 5.90
CA THR A 114 4.52 11.22 6.13
C THR A 114 5.75 10.58 6.73
N LEU A 115 6.89 10.77 6.09
CA LEU A 115 8.21 10.37 6.58
C LEU A 115 9.02 11.63 6.90
N ALA A 116 9.58 11.70 8.10
CA ALA A 116 10.44 12.80 8.51
C ALA A 116 11.83 12.29 8.89
N ARG A 117 12.86 12.89 8.30
CA ARG A 117 14.26 12.60 8.56
C ARG A 117 15.01 13.92 8.77
N GLY A 118 15.36 14.23 10.02
CA GLY A 118 15.91 15.54 10.36
C GLY A 118 14.94 16.66 9.99
N THR A 119 15.36 17.56 9.12
CA THR A 119 14.51 18.65 8.60
C THR A 119 13.78 18.31 7.32
N ALA A 120 14.09 17.18 6.70
CA ALA A 120 13.43 16.70 5.48
C ALA A 120 12.11 16.02 5.83
N VAL A 121 11.03 16.41 5.14
CA VAL A 121 9.71 15.81 5.26
C VAL A 121 9.26 15.38 3.87
N GLU A 122 8.89 14.12 3.74
CA GLU A 122 8.38 13.53 2.49
C GLU A 122 6.97 13.01 2.72
N GLN A 123 6.09 13.21 1.76
CA GLN A 123 4.70 12.78 1.81
C GLN A 123 4.36 11.93 0.60
N TYR A 124 3.62 10.86 0.86
CA TYR A 124 3.20 9.88 -0.14
C TYR A 124 1.71 9.58 0.01
N GLY A 125 1.05 9.31 -1.11
CA GLY A 125 -0.25 8.66 -1.10
C GLY A 125 -0.09 7.17 -0.76
N LEU A 126 -1.00 6.64 0.03
CA LEU A 126 -0.96 5.26 0.53
C LEU A 126 -2.31 4.59 0.37
N ARG A 127 -2.30 3.40 -0.18
CA ARG A 127 -3.40 2.45 -0.13
C ARG A 127 -2.90 1.16 0.52
N ILE A 128 -3.67 0.64 1.45
CA ILE A 128 -3.38 -0.62 2.11
C ILE A 128 -4.47 -1.61 1.73
N CYS A 129 -4.07 -2.77 1.24
CA CYS A 129 -4.97 -3.84 0.84
C CYS A 129 -4.72 -5.07 1.71
N ARG A 130 -5.79 -5.64 2.27
CA ARG A 130 -5.76 -6.91 2.98
C ARG A 130 -6.13 -8.03 2.03
N GLN A 131 -5.35 -9.10 2.00
CA GLN A 131 -5.65 -10.29 1.21
C GLN A 131 -6.88 -11.00 1.77
N ALA A 132 -7.78 -11.44 0.88
CA ALA A 132 -9.07 -12.00 1.29
C ALA A 132 -8.98 -13.33 2.07
N LEU A 133 -7.91 -14.11 1.90
CA LEU A 133 -7.71 -15.43 2.52
C LEU A 133 -6.81 -15.42 3.75
N GLU A 134 -6.08 -14.33 4.00
CA GLU A 134 -5.11 -14.22 5.10
C GLU A 134 -5.32 -12.91 5.85
N ASP A 135 -5.77 -13.01 7.10
CA ASP A 135 -6.17 -11.84 7.90
C ASP A 135 -5.03 -10.84 8.18
N ASP A 136 -3.79 -11.31 8.24
CA ASP A 136 -2.61 -10.47 8.56
C ASP A 136 -1.69 -10.22 7.35
N ALA A 137 -2.12 -10.61 6.15
CA ALA A 137 -1.36 -10.36 4.93
C ALA A 137 -1.82 -9.06 4.26
N TYR A 138 -0.96 -8.05 4.31
CA TYR A 138 -1.22 -6.74 3.72
C TYR A 138 -0.28 -6.46 2.56
N ILE A 139 -0.78 -5.67 1.63
CA ILE A 139 0.00 -5.07 0.54
C ILE A 139 -0.11 -3.56 0.67
N LEU A 140 1.01 -2.88 0.60
CA LEU A 140 1.08 -1.42 0.57
C LEU A 140 1.30 -0.95 -0.86
N VAL A 141 0.51 0.02 -1.29
CA VAL A 141 0.71 0.74 -2.55
C VAL A 141 1.00 2.19 -2.22
N ILE A 142 2.19 2.64 -2.59
CA ILE A 142 2.71 3.97 -2.24
C ILE A 142 2.94 4.76 -3.53
N SER A 143 2.56 6.03 -3.54
CA SER A 143 2.75 6.93 -4.68
C SER A 143 3.23 8.31 -4.22
N ASP A 144 4.18 8.87 -4.94
CA ASP A 144 4.62 10.27 -4.78
C ASP A 144 3.84 11.27 -5.64
N GLY A 145 2.82 10.79 -6.38
CA GLY A 145 2.03 11.56 -7.33
C GLY A 145 2.58 11.57 -8.76
N THR A 146 3.77 11.05 -8.99
CA THR A 146 4.39 10.96 -10.32
C THR A 146 4.39 9.53 -10.87
N ARG A 147 4.33 8.54 -10.01
CA ARG A 147 4.29 7.11 -10.34
C ARG A 147 3.03 6.46 -9.79
N THR A 148 2.45 5.56 -10.56
CA THR A 148 1.12 5.02 -10.29
C THR A 148 1.09 3.78 -9.41
N SER A 149 2.22 3.15 -9.11
CA SER A 149 2.19 1.99 -8.21
C SER A 149 3.60 1.55 -7.80
N ASP A 150 3.96 1.83 -6.58
CA ASP A 150 5.05 1.14 -5.93
C ASP A 150 4.43 0.12 -4.96
N MET A 151 4.59 -1.15 -5.25
CA MET A 151 4.10 -2.21 -4.39
C MET A 151 5.16 -2.57 -3.36
N VAL A 152 4.75 -2.58 -2.12
CA VAL A 152 5.58 -2.98 -0.97
C VAL A 152 4.99 -4.26 -0.40
N VAL A 153 5.81 -5.27 -0.24
CA VAL A 153 5.39 -6.57 0.28
C VAL A 153 6.00 -6.78 1.66
N CYS A 154 5.16 -7.24 2.59
CA CYS A 154 5.59 -7.64 3.91
C CYS A 154 6.53 -8.87 3.83
N GLU A 155 7.58 -8.87 4.61
CA GLU A 155 8.47 -10.03 4.80
C GLU A 155 7.93 -10.97 5.88
#